data_ff195869e3208fc74847c59009b629e6
#
_entry.id   ff195869e3208fc74847c59009b629e6
#
_cell.length_a   1.000
_cell.length_b   1.000
_cell.length_c   1.000
_cell.angle_alpha   90.00
_cell.angle_beta   90.00
_cell.angle_gamma   90.00
#
_symmetry.space_group_name_H-M   'P 1'
#
loop_
_entity.id
_entity.type
_entity.pdbx_description
1 polymer ?
#
loop_
_entity_poly.entity_id
_entity_poly.type
_entity_poly.pdbx_seq_one_letter_code
_entity_poly.pdbx_strand_id
1 'polypeptide(L)'
;MKKITRCDWANKSELEQKYHDEEWAIPVHEDKKLFKMLILEGKQAGLSWTTILSKIDTLCEAFDDFDPNIIIKYDDKKVEDLLKNEGIIRNKLKINAVINNAKEYFRLCEEFGSLDRYLWSYVDNKPIKNSWTKIEEVPAKTDLSDKISKDLKKRGFKFVGSTIIYAFMQAIGMVNDHLVTCSFYNKVEEKK
;
A
#
# COMPACT_ATOMS: atom_id res chain seq x y z
N MET A 1 0.25 -4.46 33.47
CA MET A 1 0.30 -4.54 31.99
C MET A 1 1.14 -3.38 31.48
N LYS A 2 2.12 -3.61 30.58
CA LYS A 2 2.86 -2.48 29.96
C LYS A 2 1.87 -1.67 29.12
N LYS A 3 1.83 -0.35 29.33
CA LYS A 3 1.01 0.56 28.52
C LYS A 3 1.50 0.50 27.07
N ILE A 4 0.61 0.19 26.12
CA ILE A 4 0.93 0.21 24.70
C ILE A 4 0.96 1.66 24.24
N THR A 5 2.10 2.10 23.71
CA THR A 5 2.27 3.41 23.07
C THR A 5 2.29 3.22 21.56
N ARG A 6 1.46 3.92 20.81
CA ARG A 6 1.37 3.89 19.35
C ARG A 6 1.83 5.21 18.75
N CYS A 7 2.13 5.21 17.47
CA CYS A 7 2.27 6.45 16.70
C CYS A 7 0.96 7.24 16.75
N ASP A 8 1.01 8.56 16.84
CA ASP A 8 -0.15 9.41 17.13
C ASP A 8 -1.27 9.25 16.09
N TRP A 9 -0.91 9.06 14.82
CA TRP A 9 -1.88 8.87 13.75
C TRP A 9 -2.79 7.63 13.94
N ALA A 10 -2.27 6.59 14.59
CA ALA A 10 -3.01 5.35 14.83
C ALA A 10 -4.08 5.46 15.94
N ASN A 11 -4.06 6.54 16.72
CA ASN A 11 -4.99 6.69 17.84
C ASN A 11 -6.36 7.29 17.45
N LYS A 12 -6.61 7.53 16.16
CA LYS A 12 -7.86 8.16 15.69
C LYS A 12 -9.06 7.20 15.67
N SER A 13 -8.82 5.91 15.45
CA SER A 13 -9.87 4.89 15.39
C SER A 13 -9.35 3.50 15.75
N GLU A 14 -10.24 2.57 16.13
CA GLU A 14 -9.89 1.17 16.37
C GLU A 14 -9.35 0.48 15.10
N LEU A 15 -9.86 0.86 13.92
CA LEU A 15 -9.37 0.35 12.64
C LEU A 15 -7.91 0.74 12.39
N GLU A 16 -7.56 2.00 12.64
CA GLU A 16 -6.18 2.47 12.51
C GLU A 16 -5.26 1.84 13.54
N GLN A 17 -5.73 1.65 14.79
CA GLN A 17 -4.96 0.93 15.81
C GLN A 17 -4.66 -0.51 15.38
N LYS A 18 -5.67 -1.22 14.89
CA LYS A 18 -5.51 -2.59 14.41
C LYS A 18 -4.53 -2.66 13.24
N TYR A 19 -4.73 -1.82 12.22
CA TYR A 19 -3.83 -1.74 11.07
C TYR A 19 -2.38 -1.43 11.49
N HIS A 20 -2.17 -0.45 12.37
CA HIS A 20 -0.86 -0.09 12.90
C HIS A 20 -0.18 -1.26 13.66
N ASP A 21 -0.93 -1.98 14.48
CA ASP A 21 -0.39 -3.01 15.38
C ASP A 21 -0.14 -4.34 14.65
N GLU A 22 -0.90 -4.64 13.59
CA GLU A 22 -0.93 -5.95 12.95
C GLU A 22 -0.34 -5.98 11.54
N GLU A 23 -0.34 -4.84 10.80
CA GLU A 23 0.02 -4.81 9.38
C GLU A 23 1.10 -3.79 9.03
N TRP A 24 0.98 -2.56 9.53
CA TRP A 24 1.85 -1.45 9.12
C TRP A 24 3.32 -1.69 9.48
N ALA A 25 4.22 -1.39 8.54
CA ALA A 25 5.67 -1.56 8.64
C ALA A 25 6.15 -3.02 8.79
N ILE A 26 5.27 -4.02 8.65
CA ILE A 26 5.65 -5.44 8.64
C ILE A 26 6.08 -5.83 7.22
N PRO A 27 7.28 -6.42 7.01
CA PRO A 27 7.73 -6.84 5.70
C PRO A 27 6.76 -7.79 4.99
N VAL A 28 6.37 -7.43 3.77
CA VAL A 28 5.46 -8.21 2.92
C VAL A 28 6.23 -8.65 1.68
N HIS A 29 6.20 -9.97 1.39
CA HIS A 29 6.86 -10.61 0.26
C HIS A 29 5.90 -11.39 -0.64
N GLU A 30 4.61 -11.43 -0.33
CA GLU A 30 3.60 -12.07 -1.16
C GLU A 30 3.13 -11.10 -2.26
N ASP A 31 3.34 -11.46 -3.52
CA ASP A 31 3.02 -10.63 -4.68
C ASP A 31 1.57 -10.14 -4.73
N LYS A 32 0.60 -11.01 -4.41
CA LYS A 32 -0.82 -10.62 -4.37
C LYS A 32 -1.07 -9.55 -3.30
N LYS A 33 -0.47 -9.71 -2.12
CA LYS A 33 -0.61 -8.73 -1.02
C LYS A 33 0.10 -7.41 -1.37
N LEU A 34 1.28 -7.47 -2.00
CA LEU A 34 2.00 -6.30 -2.49
C LEU A 34 1.17 -5.53 -3.53
N PHE A 35 0.57 -6.23 -4.50
CA PHE A 35 -0.30 -5.62 -5.50
C PHE A 35 -1.54 -4.99 -4.85
N LYS A 36 -2.23 -5.71 -3.96
CA LYS A 36 -3.37 -5.20 -3.18
C LYS A 36 -3.02 -3.90 -2.46
N MET A 37 -1.91 -3.87 -1.72
CA MET A 37 -1.48 -2.68 -0.98
C MET A 37 -1.16 -1.51 -1.91
N LEU A 38 -0.49 -1.75 -3.04
CA LEU A 38 -0.22 -0.72 -4.05
C LEU A 38 -1.52 -0.08 -4.58
N ILE A 39 -2.54 -0.90 -4.85
CA ILE A 39 -3.83 -0.41 -5.31
C ILE A 39 -4.57 0.37 -4.21
N LEU A 40 -4.57 -0.11 -2.97
CA LEU A 40 -5.23 0.56 -1.85
C LEU A 40 -4.62 1.93 -1.56
N GLU A 41 -3.31 2.06 -1.57
CA GLU A 41 -2.61 3.34 -1.43
C GLU A 41 -2.94 4.30 -2.59
N GLY A 42 -2.99 3.78 -3.81
CA GLY A 42 -3.46 4.57 -4.96
C GLY A 42 -4.93 5.02 -4.83
N LYS A 43 -5.79 4.20 -4.23
CA LYS A 43 -7.20 4.56 -3.97
C LYS A 43 -7.35 5.64 -2.89
N GLN A 44 -6.40 5.75 -1.96
CA GLN A 44 -6.38 6.79 -0.93
C GLN A 44 -6.19 8.20 -1.51
N ALA A 45 -5.64 8.36 -2.72
CA ALA A 45 -5.41 9.68 -3.31
C ALA A 45 -6.62 10.62 -3.15
N GLY A 46 -6.44 11.71 -2.39
CA GLY A 46 -7.50 12.68 -2.07
C GLY A 46 -8.50 12.25 -0.97
N LEU A 47 -8.21 11.17 -0.24
CA LEU A 47 -9.05 10.63 0.84
C LEU A 47 -8.21 10.39 2.11
N SER A 48 -8.86 10.14 3.25
CA SER A 48 -8.19 9.69 4.47
C SER A 48 -7.93 8.17 4.43
N TRP A 49 -6.89 7.72 5.13
CA TRP A 49 -6.64 6.27 5.29
C TRP A 49 -7.79 5.58 6.04
N THR A 50 -8.35 6.23 7.04
CA THR A 50 -9.57 5.75 7.75
C THR A 50 -10.70 5.43 6.78
N THR A 51 -10.89 6.25 5.72
CA THR A 51 -11.89 5.98 4.68
C THR A 51 -11.59 4.70 3.90
N ILE A 52 -10.32 4.41 3.62
CA ILE A 52 -9.91 3.17 2.95
C ILE A 52 -10.13 1.98 3.89
N LEU A 53 -9.68 2.06 5.14
CA LEU A 53 -9.84 0.99 6.13
C LEU A 53 -11.31 0.65 6.39
N SER A 54 -12.19 1.66 6.48
CA SER A 54 -13.63 1.44 6.69
C SER A 54 -14.34 0.76 5.52
N LYS A 55 -13.73 0.75 4.34
CA LYS A 55 -14.25 0.13 3.11
C LYS A 55 -13.43 -1.07 2.64
N ILE A 56 -12.47 -1.54 3.44
CA ILE A 56 -11.52 -2.55 2.97
C ILE A 56 -12.21 -3.86 2.58
N ASP A 57 -13.19 -4.31 3.37
CA ASP A 57 -13.92 -5.54 3.10
C ASP A 57 -14.76 -5.43 1.83
N THR A 58 -15.50 -4.33 1.67
CA THR A 58 -16.30 -4.07 0.46
C THR A 58 -15.45 -3.82 -0.77
N LEU A 59 -14.26 -3.23 -0.61
CA LEU A 59 -13.27 -3.10 -1.69
C LEU A 59 -12.71 -4.46 -2.09
N CYS A 60 -12.36 -5.33 -1.12
CA CYS A 60 -11.88 -6.67 -1.40
C CYS A 60 -12.93 -7.49 -2.12
N GLU A 61 -14.19 -7.49 -1.67
CA GLU A 61 -15.30 -8.17 -2.33
C GLU A 61 -15.50 -7.66 -3.76
N ALA A 62 -15.59 -6.34 -3.96
CA ALA A 62 -15.86 -5.73 -5.25
C ALA A 62 -14.77 -5.97 -6.30
N PHE A 63 -13.50 -6.03 -5.87
CA PHE A 63 -12.33 -6.20 -6.72
C PHE A 63 -11.71 -7.61 -6.64
N ASP A 64 -12.49 -8.62 -6.25
CA ASP A 64 -12.07 -10.03 -6.21
C ASP A 64 -10.75 -10.21 -5.43
N ASP A 65 -10.72 -9.64 -4.22
CA ASP A 65 -9.57 -9.61 -3.30
C ASP A 65 -8.27 -9.07 -3.94
N PHE A 66 -8.44 -8.17 -4.89
CA PHE A 66 -7.36 -7.57 -5.68
C PHE A 66 -6.46 -8.61 -6.38
N ASP A 67 -7.01 -9.76 -6.76
CA ASP A 67 -6.28 -10.77 -7.52
C ASP A 67 -5.99 -10.26 -8.94
N PRO A 68 -4.72 -10.02 -9.32
CA PRO A 68 -4.39 -9.50 -10.63
C PRO A 68 -4.79 -10.45 -11.77
N ASN A 69 -4.85 -11.77 -11.52
CA ASN A 69 -5.29 -12.76 -12.51
C ASN A 69 -6.78 -12.66 -12.86
N ILE A 70 -7.58 -12.15 -11.92
CA ILE A 70 -9.01 -11.90 -12.10
C ILE A 70 -9.22 -10.50 -12.69
N ILE A 71 -8.57 -9.49 -12.10
CA ILE A 71 -8.72 -8.08 -12.49
C ILE A 71 -8.33 -7.84 -13.95
N ILE A 72 -7.30 -8.52 -14.47
CA ILE A 72 -6.87 -8.36 -15.87
C ILE A 72 -7.97 -8.73 -16.88
N LYS A 73 -8.97 -9.53 -16.45
CA LYS A 73 -10.10 -10.00 -17.26
C LYS A 73 -11.34 -9.11 -17.16
N TYR A 74 -11.30 -8.04 -16.35
CA TYR A 74 -12.42 -7.13 -16.21
C TYR A 74 -12.75 -6.45 -17.54
N ASP A 75 -14.02 -6.49 -17.91
CA ASP A 75 -14.59 -5.87 -19.08
C ASP A 75 -15.38 -4.58 -18.74
N ASP A 76 -15.94 -3.94 -19.76
CA ASP A 76 -16.73 -2.72 -19.59
C ASP A 76 -17.96 -2.94 -18.68
N LYS A 77 -18.58 -4.13 -18.73
CA LYS A 77 -19.71 -4.48 -17.87
C LYS A 77 -19.30 -4.51 -16.39
N LYS A 78 -18.16 -5.14 -16.06
CA LYS A 78 -17.63 -5.13 -14.67
C LYS A 78 -17.32 -3.70 -14.20
N VAL A 79 -16.79 -2.84 -15.09
CA VAL A 79 -16.55 -1.42 -14.77
C VAL A 79 -17.86 -0.69 -14.48
N GLU A 80 -18.92 -0.92 -15.27
CA GLU A 80 -20.24 -0.33 -15.01
C GLU A 80 -20.84 -0.80 -13.68
N ASP A 81 -20.71 -2.08 -13.36
CA ASP A 81 -21.20 -2.65 -12.10
C ASP A 81 -20.42 -2.07 -10.90
N LEU A 82 -19.12 -1.91 -11.01
CA LEU A 82 -18.31 -1.24 -9.99
C LEU A 82 -18.71 0.22 -9.78
N LEU A 83 -19.08 0.95 -10.85
CA LEU A 83 -19.54 2.34 -10.77
C LEU A 83 -20.89 2.47 -10.06
N LYS A 84 -21.70 1.42 -10.03
CA LYS A 84 -22.99 1.37 -9.32
C LYS A 84 -22.84 0.91 -7.87
N ASN A 85 -21.72 0.30 -7.51
CA ASN A 85 -21.50 -0.26 -6.17
C ASN A 85 -21.25 0.85 -5.14
N GLU A 86 -22.19 1.04 -4.20
CA GLU A 86 -22.10 2.06 -3.14
C GLU A 86 -21.08 1.71 -2.05
N GLY A 87 -20.67 0.46 -1.94
CA GLY A 87 -19.66 -0.01 -1.00
C GLY A 87 -18.24 0.48 -1.32
N ILE A 88 -18.00 0.97 -2.54
CA ILE A 88 -16.67 1.39 -2.98
C ILE A 88 -16.61 2.90 -3.31
N ILE A 89 -15.40 3.37 -3.61
CA ILE A 89 -15.17 4.72 -4.14
C ILE A 89 -15.46 4.70 -5.64
N ARG A 90 -16.63 5.25 -6.04
CA ARG A 90 -17.15 5.25 -7.42
C ARG A 90 -16.45 6.29 -8.30
N ASN A 91 -15.16 6.09 -8.55
CA ASN A 91 -14.34 6.95 -9.41
C ASN A 91 -13.84 6.13 -10.61
N LYS A 92 -14.35 6.47 -11.83
CA LYS A 92 -14.03 5.75 -13.07
C LYS A 92 -12.53 5.71 -13.36
N LEU A 93 -11.80 6.81 -13.11
CA LEU A 93 -10.35 6.86 -13.33
C LEU A 93 -9.61 5.88 -12.41
N LYS A 94 -10.01 5.82 -11.12
CA LYS A 94 -9.42 4.89 -10.15
C LYS A 94 -9.79 3.43 -10.45
N ILE A 95 -11.00 3.16 -10.93
CA ILE A 95 -11.43 1.80 -11.35
C ILE A 95 -10.60 1.34 -12.54
N ASN A 96 -10.52 2.16 -13.60
CA ASN A 96 -9.73 1.82 -14.79
C ASN A 96 -8.23 1.69 -14.48
N ALA A 97 -7.73 2.47 -13.52
CA ALA A 97 -6.35 2.37 -13.07
C ALA A 97 -6.03 1.01 -12.44
N VAL A 98 -6.97 0.39 -11.73
CA VAL A 98 -6.78 -0.97 -11.16
C VAL A 98 -6.53 -1.98 -12.29
N ILE A 99 -7.35 -1.94 -13.34
CA ILE A 99 -7.24 -2.84 -14.49
C ILE A 99 -5.92 -2.59 -15.24
N ASN A 100 -5.58 -1.33 -15.46
CA ASN A 100 -4.31 -0.95 -16.08
C ASN A 100 -3.12 -1.45 -15.26
N ASN A 101 -3.15 -1.24 -13.93
CA ASN A 101 -2.07 -1.67 -13.06
C ASN A 101 -1.92 -3.19 -12.99
N ALA A 102 -3.01 -3.96 -13.15
CA ALA A 102 -2.92 -5.41 -13.29
C ALA A 102 -2.17 -5.83 -14.56
N LYS A 103 -2.40 -5.14 -15.69
CA LYS A 103 -1.65 -5.39 -16.93
C LYS A 103 -0.16 -5.09 -16.76
N GLU A 104 0.16 -3.96 -16.15
CA GLU A 104 1.55 -3.57 -15.92
C GLU A 104 2.25 -4.46 -14.87
N TYR A 105 1.50 -4.99 -13.88
CA TYR A 105 1.99 -5.99 -12.93
C TYR A 105 2.52 -7.23 -13.67
N PHE A 106 1.77 -7.80 -14.62
CA PHE A 106 2.23 -8.96 -15.37
C PHE A 106 3.47 -8.67 -16.22
N ARG A 107 3.53 -7.51 -16.89
CA ARG A 107 4.72 -7.09 -17.65
C ARG A 107 5.94 -6.94 -16.76
N LEU A 108 5.74 -6.37 -15.56
CA LEU A 108 6.80 -6.24 -14.57
C LEU A 108 7.28 -7.61 -14.07
N CYS A 109 6.36 -8.53 -13.80
CA CYS A 109 6.70 -9.89 -13.39
C CYS A 109 7.44 -10.69 -14.48
N GLU A 110 7.14 -10.46 -15.77
CA GLU A 110 7.89 -11.04 -16.88
C GLU A 110 9.35 -10.58 -16.90
N GLU A 111 9.61 -9.31 -16.56
CA GLU A 111 10.97 -8.73 -16.58
C GLU A 111 11.78 -9.09 -15.32
N PHE A 112 11.16 -9.03 -14.13
CA PHE A 112 11.86 -9.16 -12.82
C PHE A 112 11.61 -10.52 -12.14
N GLY A 113 10.68 -11.30 -12.63
CA GLY A 113 10.26 -12.57 -12.04
C GLY A 113 9.12 -12.42 -11.03
N SER A 114 9.03 -11.31 -10.29
CA SER A 114 7.93 -11.01 -9.37
C SER A 114 7.89 -9.53 -8.99
N LEU A 115 6.77 -9.07 -8.46
CA LEU A 115 6.65 -7.73 -7.86
C LEU A 115 7.51 -7.60 -6.60
N ASP A 116 7.61 -8.66 -5.82
CA ASP A 116 8.49 -8.74 -4.65
C ASP A 116 9.94 -8.46 -5.02
N ARG A 117 10.49 -9.22 -5.98
CA ARG A 117 11.88 -9.03 -6.44
C ARG A 117 12.12 -7.62 -6.94
N TYR A 118 11.20 -7.07 -7.72
CA TYR A 118 11.31 -5.71 -8.22
C TYR A 118 11.38 -4.68 -7.08
N LEU A 119 10.42 -4.72 -6.16
CA LEU A 119 10.34 -3.73 -5.08
C LEU A 119 11.51 -3.86 -4.10
N TRP A 120 11.76 -5.06 -3.60
CA TRP A 120 12.76 -5.27 -2.56
C TRP A 120 14.21 -5.12 -3.07
N SER A 121 14.45 -5.18 -4.39
CA SER A 121 15.75 -4.86 -4.99
C SER A 121 16.20 -3.42 -4.72
N TYR A 122 15.28 -2.50 -4.51
CA TYR A 122 15.59 -1.09 -4.22
C TYR A 122 16.22 -0.86 -2.84
N VAL A 123 16.11 -1.84 -1.95
CA VAL A 123 16.61 -1.78 -0.56
C VAL A 123 17.49 -2.99 -0.22
N ASP A 124 18.04 -3.67 -1.24
CA ASP A 124 18.91 -4.86 -1.06
C ASP A 124 18.25 -5.95 -0.18
N ASN A 125 16.94 -6.13 -0.31
CA ASN A 125 16.10 -7.05 0.49
C ASN A 125 16.17 -6.81 2.01
N LYS A 126 16.45 -5.58 2.45
CA LYS A 126 16.50 -5.20 3.85
C LYS A 126 15.64 -3.98 4.13
N PRO A 127 14.73 -4.04 5.11
CA PRO A 127 13.96 -2.86 5.50
C PRO A 127 14.86 -1.69 5.91
N ILE A 128 14.45 -0.49 5.51
CA ILE A 128 15.04 0.75 6.02
C ILE A 128 14.40 1.02 7.38
N LYS A 129 15.21 1.15 8.43
CA LYS A 129 14.75 1.50 9.77
C LYS A 129 15.15 2.93 10.09
N ASN A 130 14.19 3.82 10.20
CA ASN A 130 14.39 5.19 10.61
C ASN A 130 14.25 5.33 12.13
N SER A 131 14.70 6.48 12.70
CA SER A 131 14.71 6.73 14.15
C SER A 131 14.03 8.05 14.48
N TRP A 132 12.80 8.22 13.98
CA TRP A 132 12.01 9.42 14.20
C TRP A 132 11.56 9.53 15.66
N THR A 133 11.70 10.72 16.22
CA THR A 133 11.24 11.02 17.60
C THR A 133 9.87 11.68 17.61
N LYS A 134 9.52 12.34 16.50
CA LYS A 134 8.25 13.07 16.33
C LYS A 134 7.69 12.83 14.93
N ILE A 135 6.36 12.91 14.82
CA ILE A 135 5.68 12.66 13.52
C ILE A 135 6.04 13.71 12.47
N GLU A 136 6.35 14.92 12.87
CA GLU A 136 6.74 16.03 11.97
C GLU A 136 8.08 15.79 11.28
N GLU A 137 8.89 14.89 11.80
CA GLU A 137 10.18 14.49 11.21
C GLU A 137 10.00 13.49 10.06
N VAL A 138 8.88 12.76 10.04
CA VAL A 138 8.59 11.77 8.99
C VAL A 138 8.29 12.49 7.67
N PRO A 139 9.10 12.27 6.62
CA PRO A 139 8.90 12.98 5.35
C PRO A 139 7.65 12.47 4.63
N ALA A 140 7.02 13.33 3.83
CA ALA A 140 5.92 12.92 2.96
C ALA A 140 6.40 12.07 1.76
N LYS A 141 7.68 12.16 1.40
CA LYS A 141 8.35 11.42 0.32
C LYS A 141 9.86 11.46 0.49
N THR A 142 10.57 10.57 -0.18
CA THR A 142 12.04 10.48 -0.18
C THR A 142 12.58 10.37 -1.61
N ASP A 143 13.89 10.52 -1.80
CA ASP A 143 14.54 10.29 -3.09
C ASP A 143 14.28 8.86 -3.61
N LEU A 144 14.21 7.90 -2.70
CA LEU A 144 13.90 6.51 -3.05
C LEU A 144 12.46 6.37 -3.55
N SER A 145 11.48 6.97 -2.86
CA SER A 145 10.08 6.97 -3.32
C SER A 145 9.91 7.74 -4.63
N ASP A 146 10.67 8.82 -4.86
CA ASP A 146 10.71 9.55 -6.14
C ASP A 146 11.23 8.64 -7.25
N LYS A 147 12.31 7.87 -7.01
CA LYS A 147 12.90 6.92 -7.96
C LYS A 147 11.93 5.81 -8.33
N ILE A 148 11.32 5.14 -7.35
CA ILE A 148 10.34 4.06 -7.57
C ILE A 148 9.10 4.60 -8.30
N SER A 149 8.58 5.75 -7.85
CA SER A 149 7.44 6.43 -8.50
C SER A 149 7.72 6.74 -9.97
N LYS A 150 8.90 7.26 -10.29
CA LYS A 150 9.30 7.58 -11.65
C LYS A 150 9.39 6.35 -12.52
N ASP A 151 9.96 5.25 -12.02
CA ASP A 151 10.07 3.99 -12.77
C ASP A 151 8.69 3.35 -13.00
N LEU A 152 7.86 3.25 -11.97
CA LEU A 152 6.50 2.72 -12.10
C LEU A 152 5.65 3.53 -13.08
N LYS A 153 5.75 4.87 -13.07
CA LYS A 153 5.07 5.74 -14.06
C LYS A 153 5.56 5.48 -15.47
N LYS A 154 6.88 5.32 -15.67
CA LYS A 154 7.48 5.00 -16.97
C LYS A 154 6.99 3.66 -17.49
N ARG A 155 6.73 2.69 -16.60
CA ARG A 155 6.15 1.37 -16.91
C ARG A 155 4.65 1.42 -17.21
N GLY A 156 4.00 2.54 -16.97
CA GLY A 156 2.57 2.73 -17.25
C GLY A 156 1.64 2.59 -16.05
N PHE A 157 2.15 2.32 -14.86
CA PHE A 157 1.32 2.31 -13.63
C PHE A 157 0.66 3.66 -13.39
N LYS A 158 -0.55 3.63 -12.83
CA LYS A 158 -1.37 4.79 -12.48
C LYS A 158 -1.53 4.91 -10.97
N PHE A 159 -1.72 6.14 -10.49
CA PHE A 159 -1.84 6.46 -9.06
C PHE A 159 -0.63 6.00 -8.23
N VAL A 160 0.55 6.18 -8.77
CA VAL A 160 1.84 5.84 -8.15
C VAL A 160 2.72 7.08 -7.96
N GLY A 161 2.12 8.20 -7.50
CA GLY A 161 2.87 9.40 -7.13
C GLY A 161 3.84 9.15 -5.98
N SER A 162 4.90 9.96 -5.85
CA SER A 162 5.95 9.72 -4.87
C SER A 162 5.45 9.63 -3.41
N THR A 163 4.51 10.49 -3.03
CA THR A 163 3.89 10.44 -1.69
C THR A 163 3.10 9.14 -1.49
N ILE A 164 2.37 8.67 -2.52
CA ILE A 164 1.65 7.40 -2.48
C ILE A 164 2.64 6.24 -2.36
N ILE A 165 3.73 6.28 -3.13
CA ILE A 165 4.76 5.24 -3.08
C ILE A 165 5.47 5.24 -1.72
N TYR A 166 5.71 6.39 -1.09
CA TYR A 166 6.30 6.40 0.24
C TYR A 166 5.37 5.78 1.29
N ALA A 167 4.08 6.11 1.27
CA ALA A 167 3.08 5.47 2.12
C ALA A 167 2.99 3.95 1.85
N PHE A 168 3.07 3.54 0.58
CA PHE A 168 3.14 2.13 0.20
C PHE A 168 4.40 1.44 0.75
N MET A 169 5.57 2.08 0.68
CA MET A 169 6.82 1.54 1.27
C MET A 169 6.69 1.32 2.78
N GLN A 170 6.04 2.25 3.49
CA GLN A 170 5.73 2.10 4.91
C GLN A 170 4.74 0.94 5.14
N ALA A 171 3.66 0.88 4.36
CA ALA A 171 2.61 -0.14 4.49
C ALA A 171 3.12 -1.57 4.33
N ILE A 172 4.05 -1.80 3.37
CA ILE A 172 4.63 -3.12 3.09
C ILE A 172 5.89 -3.43 3.91
N GLY A 173 6.26 -2.58 4.86
CA GLY A 173 7.43 -2.76 5.71
C GLY A 173 8.79 -2.60 5.03
N MET A 174 8.83 -2.05 3.82
CA MET A 174 10.09 -1.66 3.18
C MET A 174 10.78 -0.53 3.96
N VAL A 175 9.98 0.30 4.65
CA VAL A 175 10.42 1.34 5.56
C VAL A 175 9.71 1.18 6.90
N ASN A 176 10.46 1.14 7.99
CA ASN A 176 9.93 1.19 9.34
C ASN A 176 10.02 2.63 9.85
N ASP A 177 8.89 3.32 9.86
CA ASP A 177 8.72 4.69 10.33
C ASP A 177 7.92 4.76 11.65
N HIS A 178 7.84 3.67 12.40
CA HIS A 178 7.39 3.77 13.78
C HIS A 178 8.28 4.75 14.55
N LEU A 179 7.67 5.63 15.35
CA LEU A 179 8.44 6.50 16.25
C LEU A 179 9.24 5.64 17.25
N VAL A 180 10.41 6.07 17.64
CA VAL A 180 11.26 5.34 18.61
C VAL A 180 10.57 5.08 19.96
N THR A 181 9.57 5.89 20.31
CA THR A 181 8.74 5.73 21.50
C THR A 181 7.60 4.73 21.31
N CYS A 182 7.32 4.30 20.08
CA CYS A 182 6.26 3.36 19.77
C CYS A 182 6.61 1.95 20.25
N SER A 183 5.65 1.27 20.87
CA SER A 183 5.81 -0.11 21.35
C SER A 183 6.08 -1.11 20.20
N PHE A 184 5.84 -0.72 18.96
CA PHE A 184 6.02 -1.56 17.77
C PHE A 184 7.32 -1.28 17.02
N TYR A 185 8.07 -0.24 17.36
CA TYR A 185 9.32 0.15 16.70
C TYR A 185 10.32 -1.01 16.49
N ASN A 186 10.49 -1.87 17.50
CA ASN A 186 11.38 -3.02 17.41
C ASN A 186 10.64 -4.34 17.06
N LYS A 187 9.32 -4.41 17.28
CA LYS A 187 8.56 -5.64 17.09
C LYS A 187 8.39 -6.06 15.62
N VAL A 188 8.46 -5.13 14.69
CA VAL A 188 8.33 -5.43 13.25
C VAL A 188 9.48 -6.30 12.72
N GLU A 189 10.63 -6.31 13.40
CA GLU A 189 11.78 -7.15 13.06
C GLU A 189 11.64 -8.59 13.55
N GLU A 190 10.79 -8.85 14.55
CA GLU A 190 10.58 -10.16 15.17
C GLU A 190 9.55 -11.01 14.41
N LYS A 191 8.77 -10.40 13.50
CA LYS A 191 7.71 -11.06 12.73
C LYS A 191 8.23 -11.52 11.34
N LYS A 192 9.37 -12.23 11.33
CA LYS A 192 9.89 -12.87 10.12
C LYS A 192 9.30 -14.24 9.89
#